data_0729373bd7e8507cb51caf0b13b37d15
#
_entry.id   0729373bd7e8507cb51caf0b13b37d15
#
_cell.length_a   1.000
_cell.length_b   1.000
_cell.length_c   1.000
_cell.angle_alpha   90.00
_cell.angle_beta   90.00
_cell.angle_gamma   90.00
#
_symmetry.space_group_name_H-M   'P 1'
#
loop_
_entity.id
_entity.type
_entity.pdbx_description
1 polymer ?
#
loop_
_entity_poly.entity_id
_entity_poly.type
_entity_poly.pdbx_seq_one_letter_code
_entity_poly.pdbx_strand_id
1 'polypeptide(L)'
;MTTATAQSPPIDVAESRFTAALYDPFLWFSERLGMAARRRELLAEARGAVLEIGAGTGLNLRHYPAGLEEIVLVEPGEPMADRIDLSRAPDRVPARLVRAPAEQLPFAEESFDTVVSTLVLCTVSDPARALSEVSRVLKPGGRLLFCEHVEAERGWRRSLQRRSVRPWAAFADGCRCDRPTLATIESQLRVESVQRGRWRGMPAIVKPLVWGSAVA
;
A
#
# COMPACT_ATOMS: atom_id res chain seq x y z
N MET A 1 -23.95 -12.66 16.34
CA MET A 1 -24.49 -11.48 15.63
C MET A 1 -23.30 -10.61 15.22
N THR A 2 -22.82 -10.82 14.00
CA THR A 2 -21.69 -10.10 13.44
C THR A 2 -22.20 -8.76 12.92
N THR A 3 -21.90 -7.68 13.62
CA THR A 3 -22.21 -6.34 13.15
C THR A 3 -21.34 -6.04 11.93
N ALA A 4 -21.93 -6.14 10.74
CA ALA A 4 -21.34 -5.64 9.52
C ALA A 4 -21.08 -4.13 9.70
N THR A 5 -19.82 -3.75 9.78
CA THR A 5 -19.43 -2.34 9.82
C THR A 5 -19.77 -1.76 8.44
N ALA A 6 -20.81 -0.93 8.38
CA ALA A 6 -21.20 -0.25 7.15
C ALA A 6 -20.00 0.55 6.63
N GLN A 7 -19.43 0.12 5.52
CA GLN A 7 -18.38 0.87 4.83
C GLN A 7 -19.03 2.15 4.27
N SER A 8 -18.47 3.30 4.64
CA SER A 8 -18.91 4.56 4.06
C SER A 8 -18.58 4.57 2.55
N PRO A 9 -19.45 5.21 1.71
CA PRO A 9 -19.27 5.19 0.27
C PRO A 9 -17.87 5.71 -0.15
N PRO A 10 -17.35 5.27 -1.31
CA PRO A 10 -16.10 5.77 -1.84
C PRO A 10 -16.15 7.28 -2.00
N ILE A 11 -15.05 7.96 -1.68
CA ILE A 11 -14.88 9.38 -1.95
C ILE A 11 -14.23 9.46 -3.33
N ASP A 12 -15.00 9.86 -4.31
CA ASP A 12 -14.50 10.08 -5.68
C ASP A 12 -13.64 11.36 -5.67
N VAL A 13 -12.33 11.18 -5.72
CA VAL A 13 -11.35 12.28 -5.79
C VAL A 13 -10.66 12.17 -7.15
N ALA A 14 -10.85 13.17 -7.97
CA ALA A 14 -10.14 13.25 -9.24
C ALA A 14 -8.63 13.36 -8.97
N GLU A 15 -7.86 12.36 -9.39
CA GLU A 15 -6.41 12.39 -9.31
C GLU A 15 -5.85 13.64 -9.99
N SER A 16 -5.15 14.47 -9.21
CA SER A 16 -4.64 15.74 -9.68
C SER A 16 -3.14 15.65 -9.96
N ARG A 17 -2.70 16.15 -11.13
CA ARG A 17 -1.27 16.36 -11.43
C ARG A 17 -0.56 17.18 -10.35
N PHE A 18 -1.28 18.09 -9.72
CA PHE A 18 -0.75 18.90 -8.62
C PHE A 18 -0.51 18.05 -7.36
N THR A 19 -1.43 17.16 -7.01
CA THR A 19 -1.28 16.23 -5.88
C THR A 19 -0.10 15.30 -6.13
N ALA A 20 0.02 14.72 -7.32
CA ALA A 20 1.15 13.88 -7.70
C ALA A 20 2.50 14.63 -7.62
N ALA A 21 2.54 15.90 -8.03
CA ALA A 21 3.76 16.72 -7.96
C ALA A 21 4.21 17.02 -6.52
N LEU A 22 3.27 17.16 -5.59
CA LEU A 22 3.53 17.46 -4.20
C LEU A 22 3.71 16.20 -3.34
N TYR A 23 3.41 15.01 -3.86
CA TYR A 23 3.43 13.75 -3.11
C TYR A 23 4.81 13.44 -2.53
N ASP A 24 5.84 13.39 -3.36
CA ASP A 24 7.21 13.11 -2.91
C ASP A 24 7.77 14.19 -1.97
N PRO A 25 7.64 15.51 -2.26
CA PRO A 25 7.98 16.56 -1.30
C PRO A 25 7.27 16.43 0.05
N PHE A 26 5.98 16.10 0.04
CA PHE A 26 5.19 15.90 1.26
C PHE A 26 5.69 14.70 2.07
N LEU A 27 6.05 13.59 1.42
CA LEU A 27 6.58 12.40 2.09
C LEU A 27 8.06 12.51 2.45
N TRP A 28 8.82 13.40 1.82
CA TRP A 28 10.29 13.49 1.97
C TRP A 28 10.75 13.52 3.43
N PHE A 29 10.07 14.28 4.27
CA PHE A 29 10.43 14.37 5.67
C PHE A 29 10.18 13.06 6.42
N SER A 30 9.06 12.40 6.14
CA SER A 30 8.72 11.11 6.75
C SER A 30 9.66 9.98 6.28
N GLU A 31 10.08 10.00 5.00
CA GLU A 31 11.07 9.06 4.47
C GLU A 31 12.39 9.17 5.26
N ARG A 32 12.87 10.40 5.50
CA ARG A 32 14.08 10.63 6.30
C ARG A 32 13.93 10.28 7.78
N LEU A 33 12.73 10.37 8.33
CA LEU A 33 12.44 10.01 9.73
C LEU A 33 12.22 8.51 9.96
N GLY A 34 12.52 7.68 8.94
CA GLY A 34 12.59 6.24 9.08
C GLY A 34 11.68 5.43 8.15
N MET A 35 10.82 6.08 7.33
CA MET A 35 9.98 5.33 6.40
C MET A 35 10.82 4.65 5.30
N ALA A 36 11.85 5.32 4.77
CA ALA A 36 12.77 4.72 3.80
C ALA A 36 13.53 3.50 4.37
N ALA A 37 13.93 3.54 5.64
CA ALA A 37 14.56 2.40 6.30
C ALA A 37 13.58 1.23 6.44
N ARG A 38 12.32 1.52 6.77
CA ARG A 38 11.25 0.51 6.88
C ARG A 38 10.92 -0.13 5.53
N ARG A 39 10.83 0.68 4.46
CA ARG A 39 10.68 0.14 3.10
C ARG A 39 11.80 -0.84 2.77
N ARG A 40 13.05 -0.46 3.02
CA ARG A 40 14.22 -1.31 2.78
C ARG A 40 14.17 -2.61 3.57
N GLU A 41 13.84 -2.55 4.85
CA GLU A 41 13.72 -3.72 5.72
C GLU A 41 12.61 -4.66 5.22
N LEU A 42 11.41 -4.12 4.94
CA LEU A 42 10.28 -4.90 4.45
C LEU A 42 10.58 -5.55 3.09
N LEU A 43 11.09 -4.76 2.15
CA LEU A 43 11.33 -5.20 0.77
C LEU A 43 12.52 -6.15 0.65
N ALA A 44 13.44 -6.19 1.63
CA ALA A 44 14.50 -7.18 1.68
C ALA A 44 13.97 -8.63 1.76
N GLU A 45 12.71 -8.82 2.16
CA GLU A 45 12.04 -10.12 2.16
C GLU A 45 11.41 -10.51 0.81
N ALA A 46 11.39 -9.59 -0.17
CA ALA A 46 10.85 -9.85 -1.50
C ALA A 46 11.70 -10.88 -2.25
N ARG A 47 11.04 -11.78 -3.00
CA ARG A 47 11.68 -12.85 -3.75
C ARG A 47 10.88 -13.21 -5.00
N GLY A 48 11.55 -13.83 -5.99
CA GLY A 48 10.94 -14.31 -7.23
C GLY A 48 10.33 -13.20 -8.07
N ALA A 49 9.19 -13.47 -8.66
CA ALA A 49 8.38 -12.49 -9.38
C ALA A 49 7.59 -11.63 -8.39
N VAL A 50 7.78 -10.31 -8.45
CA VAL A 50 7.19 -9.34 -7.52
C VAL A 50 6.13 -8.49 -8.20
N LEU A 51 4.97 -8.37 -7.54
CA LEU A 51 3.93 -7.41 -7.88
C LEU A 51 3.83 -6.34 -6.80
N GLU A 52 3.96 -5.07 -7.13
CA GLU A 52 3.64 -3.95 -6.25
C GLU A 52 2.32 -3.34 -6.67
N ILE A 53 1.31 -3.37 -5.79
CA ILE A 53 0.03 -2.69 -6.00
C ILE A 53 0.11 -1.25 -5.50
N GLY A 54 -0.53 -0.30 -6.22
CA GLY A 54 -0.56 1.12 -5.88
C GLY A 54 0.84 1.71 -5.76
N ALA A 55 1.68 1.55 -6.78
CA ALA A 55 3.09 1.94 -6.75
C ALA A 55 3.32 3.44 -6.57
N GLY A 56 2.29 4.27 -6.81
CA GLY A 56 2.37 5.72 -6.70
C GLY A 56 3.45 6.29 -7.63
N THR A 57 4.42 6.99 -7.05
CA THR A 57 5.59 7.56 -7.78
C THR A 57 6.79 6.62 -7.84
N GLY A 58 6.65 5.35 -7.41
CA GLY A 58 7.70 4.33 -7.46
C GLY A 58 8.74 4.46 -6.35
N LEU A 59 8.40 4.99 -5.18
CA LEU A 59 9.33 5.19 -4.06
C LEU A 59 9.99 3.89 -3.58
N ASN A 60 9.34 2.75 -3.77
CA ASN A 60 9.85 1.43 -3.37
C ASN A 60 10.96 0.90 -4.29
N LEU A 61 10.96 1.25 -5.57
CA LEU A 61 11.84 0.65 -6.59
C LEU A 61 13.30 0.53 -6.16
N ARG A 62 13.87 1.59 -5.63
CA ARG A 62 15.29 1.64 -5.17
C ARG A 62 15.59 0.82 -3.92
N HIS A 63 14.59 0.22 -3.30
CA HIS A 63 14.71 -0.52 -2.05
C HIS A 63 14.56 -2.03 -2.23
N TYR A 64 14.16 -2.49 -3.41
CA TYR A 64 14.11 -3.91 -3.73
C TYR A 64 15.52 -4.53 -3.74
N PRO A 65 15.67 -5.79 -3.34
CA PRO A 65 16.94 -6.50 -3.44
C PRO A 65 17.26 -6.84 -4.90
N ALA A 66 18.51 -7.06 -5.18
CA ALA A 66 18.95 -7.68 -6.43
C ALA A 66 18.52 -9.16 -6.48
N GLY A 67 18.47 -9.74 -7.70
CA GLY A 67 18.21 -11.17 -7.89
C GLY A 67 16.74 -11.56 -7.92
N LEU A 68 15.82 -10.59 -7.97
CA LEU A 68 14.42 -10.82 -8.28
C LEU A 68 14.26 -11.25 -9.76
N GLU A 69 13.23 -12.02 -10.07
CA GLU A 69 12.93 -12.42 -11.45
C GLU A 69 12.39 -11.24 -12.26
N GLU A 70 11.41 -10.53 -11.70
CA GLU A 70 10.85 -9.29 -12.26
C GLU A 70 10.18 -8.46 -11.16
N ILE A 71 9.99 -7.16 -11.43
CA ILE A 71 9.16 -6.26 -10.64
C ILE A 71 8.06 -5.70 -11.54
N VAL A 72 6.81 -6.00 -11.23
CA VAL A 72 5.65 -5.43 -11.88
C VAL A 72 5.02 -4.40 -10.96
N LEU A 73 4.98 -3.15 -11.41
CA LEU A 73 4.31 -2.07 -10.70
C LEU A 73 2.90 -1.90 -11.24
N VAL A 74 1.91 -1.82 -10.36
CA VAL A 74 0.53 -1.49 -10.71
C VAL A 74 0.16 -0.15 -10.10
N GLU A 75 -0.26 0.79 -10.96
CA GLU A 75 -0.72 2.12 -10.58
C GLU A 75 -1.84 2.56 -11.51
N PRO A 76 -3.07 2.80 -11.01
CA PRO A 76 -4.19 3.22 -11.85
C PRO A 76 -4.05 4.66 -12.34
N GLY A 77 -3.49 5.53 -11.48
CA GLY A 77 -3.43 6.96 -11.68
C GLY A 77 -2.37 7.41 -12.69
N GLU A 78 -2.80 8.04 -13.79
CA GLU A 78 -1.88 8.58 -14.78
C GLU A 78 -0.88 9.58 -14.19
N PRO A 79 -1.30 10.54 -13.35
CA PRO A 79 -0.36 11.53 -12.81
C PRO A 79 0.72 10.95 -11.90
N MET A 80 0.42 9.87 -11.19
CA MET A 80 1.39 9.13 -10.36
C MET A 80 2.26 8.22 -11.22
N ALA A 81 1.65 7.44 -12.12
CA ALA A 81 2.32 6.52 -13.02
C ALA A 81 3.38 7.20 -13.91
N ASP A 82 3.08 8.39 -14.42
CA ASP A 82 4.01 9.19 -15.25
C ASP A 82 5.29 9.64 -14.50
N ARG A 83 5.30 9.55 -13.18
CA ARG A 83 6.44 9.90 -12.33
C ARG A 83 7.32 8.71 -11.97
N ILE A 84 6.90 7.50 -12.32
CA ILE A 84 7.67 6.29 -12.05
C ILE A 84 8.90 6.26 -12.95
N ASP A 85 10.07 6.25 -12.32
CA ASP A 85 11.34 6.08 -12.98
C ASP A 85 11.80 4.62 -12.83
N LEU A 86 11.53 3.80 -13.85
CA LEU A 86 11.87 2.38 -13.84
C LEU A 86 13.40 2.12 -13.78
N SER A 87 14.23 3.10 -14.11
CA SER A 87 15.69 2.96 -14.00
C SER A 87 16.18 2.85 -12.55
N ARG A 88 15.32 3.13 -11.58
CA ARG A 88 15.61 2.95 -10.14
C ARG A 88 15.46 1.51 -9.65
N ALA A 89 14.97 0.61 -10.48
CA ALA A 89 14.98 -0.82 -10.18
C ALA A 89 16.41 -1.33 -9.99
N PRO A 90 16.62 -2.39 -9.19
CA PRO A 90 17.94 -2.98 -9.03
C PRO A 90 18.54 -3.43 -10.36
N ASP A 91 19.86 -3.33 -10.50
CA ASP A 91 20.56 -3.75 -11.72
C ASP A 91 20.17 -5.16 -12.14
N ARG A 92 19.88 -5.33 -13.44
CA ARG A 92 19.50 -6.61 -14.07
C ARG A 92 18.14 -7.18 -13.62
N VAL A 93 17.34 -6.47 -12.83
CA VAL A 93 15.97 -6.87 -12.51
C VAL A 93 15.02 -6.16 -13.48
N PRO A 94 14.33 -6.90 -14.37
CA PRO A 94 13.33 -6.30 -15.24
C PRO A 94 12.22 -5.65 -14.43
N ALA A 95 11.89 -4.40 -14.77
CA ALA A 95 10.78 -3.69 -14.14
C ALA A 95 9.84 -3.14 -15.20
N ARG A 96 8.53 -3.27 -14.97
CA ARG A 96 7.49 -2.73 -15.86
C ARG A 96 6.31 -2.17 -15.08
N LEU A 97 5.61 -1.25 -15.72
CA LEU A 97 4.41 -0.61 -15.18
C LEU A 97 3.17 -1.12 -15.92
N VAL A 98 2.13 -1.42 -15.16
CA VAL A 98 0.80 -1.79 -15.66
C VAL A 98 -0.23 -0.86 -15.04
N ARG A 99 -1.12 -0.31 -15.85
CA ARG A 99 -2.18 0.59 -15.39
C ARG A 99 -3.44 -0.21 -15.10
N ALA A 100 -3.70 -0.44 -13.82
CA ALA A 100 -4.87 -1.16 -13.35
C ALA A 100 -5.18 -0.80 -11.88
N PRO A 101 -6.45 -0.87 -11.45
CA PRO A 101 -6.79 -0.81 -10.03
C PRO A 101 -6.41 -2.12 -9.33
N ALA A 102 -6.08 -2.02 -8.03
CA ALA A 102 -5.73 -3.19 -7.22
C ALA A 102 -6.90 -4.18 -7.06
N GLU A 103 -8.13 -3.70 -7.24
CA GLU A 103 -9.37 -4.49 -7.19
C GLU A 103 -9.64 -5.33 -8.44
N GLN A 104 -8.82 -5.15 -9.50
CA GLN A 104 -8.93 -5.91 -10.75
C GLN A 104 -7.56 -6.01 -11.42
N LEU A 105 -6.77 -6.97 -10.99
CA LEU A 105 -5.42 -7.18 -11.47
C LEU A 105 -5.42 -7.98 -12.80
N PRO A 106 -4.82 -7.46 -13.88
CA PRO A 106 -4.84 -8.12 -15.21
C PRO A 106 -3.76 -9.21 -15.31
N PHE A 107 -3.67 -10.08 -14.30
CA PHE A 107 -2.72 -11.18 -14.23
C PHE A 107 -3.46 -12.49 -13.99
N ALA A 108 -2.85 -13.60 -14.43
CA ALA A 108 -3.35 -14.93 -14.15
C ALA A 108 -3.25 -15.24 -12.64
N GLU A 109 -3.99 -16.25 -12.20
CA GLU A 109 -3.83 -16.83 -10.86
C GLU A 109 -2.39 -17.34 -10.67
N GLU A 110 -1.91 -17.34 -9.42
CA GLU A 110 -0.62 -17.93 -9.04
C GLU A 110 0.58 -17.43 -9.88
N SER A 111 0.60 -16.12 -10.19
CA SER A 111 1.64 -15.53 -11.06
C SER A 111 2.84 -14.99 -10.27
N PHE A 112 2.66 -14.61 -9.00
CA PHE A 112 3.68 -13.88 -8.23
C PHE A 112 4.10 -14.61 -6.95
N ASP A 113 5.39 -14.56 -6.65
CA ASP A 113 5.94 -15.08 -5.40
C ASP A 113 5.79 -14.08 -4.26
N THR A 114 5.79 -12.79 -4.58
CA THR A 114 5.64 -11.70 -3.62
C THR A 114 4.68 -10.65 -4.17
N VAL A 115 3.71 -10.24 -3.35
CA VAL A 115 2.93 -9.01 -3.57
C VAL A 115 3.31 -7.99 -2.51
N VAL A 116 3.43 -6.73 -2.89
CA VAL A 116 3.79 -5.61 -1.99
C VAL A 116 2.66 -4.59 -1.96
N SER A 117 2.29 -4.17 -0.76
CA SER A 117 1.33 -3.09 -0.51
C SER A 117 1.90 -2.10 0.49
N THR A 118 2.12 -0.86 0.07
CA THR A 118 2.69 0.18 0.93
C THR A 118 1.86 1.46 0.87
N LEU A 119 1.04 1.69 1.90
CA LEU A 119 0.14 2.86 2.02
C LEU A 119 -0.94 2.90 0.92
N VAL A 120 -1.44 1.75 0.50
CA VAL A 120 -2.38 1.56 -0.61
C VAL A 120 -3.79 1.22 -0.12
N LEU A 121 -3.90 0.27 0.81
CA LEU A 121 -5.20 -0.24 1.27
C LEU A 121 -6.08 0.83 1.95
N CYS A 122 -5.49 1.95 2.31
CA CYS A 122 -6.22 3.12 2.79
C CYS A 122 -6.92 3.90 1.68
N THR A 123 -6.45 3.81 0.43
CA THR A 123 -6.90 4.62 -0.72
C THR A 123 -7.83 3.84 -1.65
N VAL A 124 -7.57 2.55 -1.87
CA VAL A 124 -8.40 1.70 -2.76
C VAL A 124 -9.89 1.78 -2.42
N SER A 125 -10.76 1.63 -3.41
CA SER A 125 -12.21 1.72 -3.22
C SER A 125 -12.74 0.59 -2.35
N ASP A 126 -12.30 -0.65 -2.62
CA ASP A 126 -12.67 -1.87 -1.89
C ASP A 126 -11.42 -2.66 -1.46
N PRO A 127 -10.93 -2.48 -0.22
CA PRO A 127 -9.78 -3.22 0.29
C PRO A 127 -9.96 -4.74 0.33
N ALA A 128 -11.19 -5.23 0.57
CA ALA A 128 -11.44 -6.66 0.62
C ALA A 128 -11.31 -7.28 -0.78
N ARG A 129 -11.84 -6.60 -1.80
CA ARG A 129 -11.68 -7.02 -3.19
C ARG A 129 -10.22 -6.94 -3.65
N ALA A 130 -9.50 -5.87 -3.30
CA ALA A 130 -8.07 -5.76 -3.60
C ALA A 130 -7.27 -6.92 -2.97
N LEU A 131 -7.56 -7.29 -1.72
CA LEU A 131 -6.90 -8.41 -1.06
C LEU A 131 -7.32 -9.78 -1.64
N SER A 132 -8.55 -9.92 -2.13
CA SER A 132 -8.98 -11.11 -2.86
C SER A 132 -8.19 -11.27 -4.17
N GLU A 133 -7.95 -10.19 -4.89
CA GLU A 133 -7.08 -10.20 -6.09
C GLU A 133 -5.62 -10.52 -5.73
N VAL A 134 -5.11 -9.94 -4.63
CA VAL A 134 -3.78 -10.27 -4.10
C VAL A 134 -3.66 -11.77 -3.80
N SER A 135 -4.65 -12.36 -3.12
CA SER A 135 -4.67 -13.80 -2.84
C SER A 135 -4.71 -14.63 -4.12
N ARG A 136 -5.49 -14.20 -5.12
CA ARG A 136 -5.63 -14.91 -6.40
C ARG A 136 -4.32 -14.93 -7.20
N VAL A 137 -3.60 -13.82 -7.23
CA VAL A 137 -2.36 -13.73 -8.04
C VAL A 137 -1.13 -14.26 -7.32
N LEU A 138 -1.19 -14.47 -5.99
CA LEU A 138 -0.11 -15.10 -5.24
C LEU A 138 -0.02 -16.59 -5.58
N LYS A 139 1.20 -17.06 -5.81
CA LYS A 139 1.49 -18.51 -5.92
C LYS A 139 1.24 -19.20 -4.58
N PRO A 140 0.98 -20.51 -4.56
CA PRO A 140 0.99 -21.28 -3.30
C PRO A 140 2.28 -21.05 -2.52
N GLY A 141 2.16 -20.62 -1.27
CA GLY A 141 3.32 -20.23 -0.42
C GLY A 141 3.96 -18.88 -0.75
N GLY A 142 3.38 -18.14 -1.68
CA GLY A 142 3.70 -16.72 -1.92
C GLY A 142 3.23 -15.84 -0.78
N ARG A 143 3.76 -14.63 -0.69
CA ARG A 143 3.49 -13.74 0.44
C ARG A 143 3.11 -12.33 0.05
N LEU A 144 2.23 -11.74 0.82
CA LEU A 144 2.00 -10.29 0.84
C LEU A 144 2.97 -9.66 1.85
N LEU A 145 3.75 -8.68 1.41
CA LEU A 145 4.50 -7.76 2.26
C LEU A 145 3.70 -6.46 2.37
N PHE A 146 3.38 -6.03 3.58
CA PHE A 146 2.55 -4.84 3.75
C PHE A 146 3.15 -3.84 4.73
N CYS A 147 2.94 -2.55 4.44
CA CYS A 147 3.21 -1.44 5.34
C CYS A 147 2.08 -0.41 5.21
N GLU A 148 1.15 -0.39 6.16
CA GLU A 148 -0.09 0.35 6.03
C GLU A 148 -0.38 1.19 7.27
N HIS A 149 -0.91 2.39 7.09
CA HIS A 149 -1.51 3.08 8.22
C HIS A 149 -2.90 2.52 8.52
N VAL A 150 -3.27 2.56 9.80
CA VAL A 150 -4.48 1.91 10.30
C VAL A 150 -5.29 2.83 11.21
N GLU A 151 -6.54 2.48 11.47
CA GLU A 151 -7.28 3.16 12.52
C GLU A 151 -6.59 2.98 13.87
N ALA A 152 -6.69 3.99 14.72
CA ALA A 152 -6.21 3.91 16.10
C ALA A 152 -7.10 2.96 16.92
N GLU A 153 -6.50 2.10 17.73
CA GLU A 153 -7.22 1.08 18.49
C GLU A 153 -8.26 1.69 19.45
N ARG A 154 -7.91 2.75 20.16
CA ARG A 154 -8.77 3.40 21.16
C ARG A 154 -8.45 4.89 21.36
N GLY A 155 -9.36 5.57 22.06
CA GLY A 155 -9.16 6.90 22.59
C GLY A 155 -9.39 8.05 21.59
N TRP A 156 -8.92 9.23 21.96
CA TRP A 156 -9.15 10.48 21.23
C TRP A 156 -8.67 10.46 19.77
N ARG A 157 -7.62 9.67 19.47
CA ARG A 157 -7.10 9.55 18.09
C ARG A 157 -8.11 8.88 17.16
N ARG A 158 -8.80 7.83 17.61
CA ARG A 158 -9.86 7.19 16.83
C ARG A 158 -11.01 8.15 16.55
N SER A 159 -11.41 8.91 17.55
CA SER A 159 -12.44 9.95 17.38
C SER A 159 -11.98 11.05 16.41
N LEU A 160 -10.72 11.46 16.50
CA LEU A 160 -10.13 12.44 15.59
C LEU A 160 -10.09 11.91 14.15
N GLN A 161 -9.65 10.66 13.93
CA GLN A 161 -9.66 10.01 12.62
C GLN A 161 -11.05 10.04 11.98
N ARG A 162 -12.07 9.57 12.71
CA ARG A 162 -13.47 9.56 12.22
C ARG A 162 -14.00 10.94 11.84
N ARG A 163 -13.64 11.96 12.60
CA ARG A 163 -14.05 13.35 12.32
C ARG A 163 -13.29 13.97 11.15
N SER A 164 -12.06 13.53 10.92
CA SER A 164 -11.16 14.09 9.91
C SER A 164 -11.13 13.29 8.61
N VAL A 165 -11.81 12.13 8.51
CA VAL A 165 -11.71 11.24 7.36
C VAL A 165 -12.06 11.94 6.05
N ARG A 166 -13.15 12.70 6.00
CA ARG A 166 -13.59 13.40 4.77
C ARG A 166 -12.61 14.48 4.34
N PRO A 167 -12.26 15.49 5.19
CA PRO A 167 -11.30 16.51 4.80
C PRO A 167 -9.90 15.94 4.51
N TRP A 168 -9.50 14.88 5.22
CA TRP A 168 -8.23 14.20 4.94
C TRP A 168 -8.25 13.49 3.58
N ALA A 169 -9.30 12.73 3.27
CA ALA A 169 -9.41 12.03 1.99
C ALA A 169 -9.45 13.01 0.80
N ALA A 170 -10.11 14.16 0.95
CA ALA A 170 -10.08 15.21 -0.07
C ALA A 170 -8.68 15.82 -0.29
N PHE A 171 -7.85 15.87 0.76
CA PHE A 171 -6.47 16.36 0.68
C PHE A 171 -5.48 15.29 0.20
N ALA A 172 -5.66 14.04 0.65
CA ALA A 172 -4.71 12.93 0.50
C ALA A 172 -5.22 11.87 -0.49
N ASP A 173 -5.79 12.30 -1.60
CA ASP A 173 -6.16 11.50 -2.76
C ASP A 173 -6.96 10.23 -2.41
N GLY A 174 -8.08 10.43 -1.68
CA GLY A 174 -8.97 9.35 -1.26
C GLY A 174 -8.51 8.56 -0.03
N CYS A 175 -7.36 8.88 0.56
CA CYS A 175 -6.82 8.16 1.72
C CYS A 175 -7.76 8.21 2.93
N ARG A 176 -8.23 7.06 3.37
CA ARG A 176 -9.11 6.88 4.53
C ARG A 176 -8.31 6.47 5.76
N CYS A 177 -8.10 7.43 6.65
CA CYS A 177 -7.29 7.22 7.86
C CYS A 177 -7.99 6.40 8.97
N ASP A 178 -9.26 6.06 8.79
CA ASP A 178 -10.11 5.34 9.76
C ASP A 178 -10.34 3.86 9.42
N ARG A 179 -9.59 3.29 8.46
CA ARG A 179 -9.76 1.90 8.04
C ARG A 179 -9.11 0.91 9.01
N PRO A 180 -9.81 -0.20 9.34
CA PRO A 180 -9.25 -1.31 10.11
C PRO A 180 -8.41 -2.23 9.19
N THR A 181 -7.43 -1.67 8.51
CA THR A 181 -6.68 -2.33 7.43
C THR A 181 -6.08 -3.67 7.85
N LEU A 182 -5.51 -3.75 9.07
CA LEU A 182 -4.95 -5.01 9.56
C LEU A 182 -6.02 -6.10 9.69
N ALA A 183 -7.18 -5.78 10.26
CA ALA A 183 -8.28 -6.74 10.38
C ALA A 183 -8.80 -7.18 9.00
N THR A 184 -8.76 -6.31 8.00
CA THR A 184 -9.11 -6.67 6.62
C THR A 184 -8.08 -7.63 6.03
N ILE A 185 -6.78 -7.43 6.26
CA ILE A 185 -5.73 -8.37 5.85
C ILE A 185 -5.95 -9.73 6.54
N GLU A 186 -6.14 -9.74 7.86
CA GLU A 186 -6.37 -10.95 8.66
C GLU A 186 -7.61 -11.75 8.26
N SER A 187 -8.61 -11.10 7.64
CA SER A 187 -9.83 -11.77 7.16
C SER A 187 -9.65 -12.50 5.84
N GLN A 188 -8.60 -12.20 5.07
CA GLN A 188 -8.36 -12.73 3.72
C GLN A 188 -7.10 -13.59 3.65
N LEU A 189 -6.10 -13.27 4.47
CA LEU A 189 -4.77 -13.87 4.43
C LEU A 189 -4.32 -14.23 5.86
N ARG A 190 -3.50 -15.26 5.97
CA ARG A 190 -2.90 -15.64 7.25
C ARG A 190 -1.67 -14.77 7.53
N VAL A 191 -1.80 -13.84 8.47
CA VAL A 191 -0.68 -12.99 8.91
C VAL A 191 0.39 -13.84 9.60
N GLU A 192 1.63 -13.80 9.08
CA GLU A 192 2.79 -14.49 9.65
C GLU A 192 3.57 -13.61 10.61
N SER A 193 3.73 -12.34 10.23
CA SER A 193 4.41 -11.36 11.06
C SER A 193 3.68 -10.03 11.02
N VAL A 194 3.60 -9.35 12.16
CA VAL A 194 3.10 -7.98 12.23
C VAL A 194 3.84 -7.19 13.29
N GLN A 195 4.34 -6.05 12.89
CA GLN A 195 4.90 -5.04 13.77
C GLN A 195 3.99 -3.81 13.79
N ARG A 196 3.96 -3.12 14.92
CA ARG A 196 3.15 -1.93 15.13
C ARG A 196 4.04 -0.76 15.48
N GLY A 197 3.75 0.40 14.94
CA GLY A 197 4.54 1.59 15.22
C GLY A 197 3.86 2.88 14.82
N ARG A 198 4.67 3.87 14.52
CA ARG A 198 4.19 5.21 14.20
C ARG A 198 4.87 5.73 12.94
N TRP A 199 4.08 6.30 12.05
CA TRP A 199 4.56 7.03 10.90
C TRP A 199 5.07 8.41 11.36
N ARG A 200 6.38 8.54 11.50
CA ARG A 200 7.02 9.78 11.95
C ARG A 200 6.94 10.85 10.87
N GLY A 201 6.82 12.11 11.28
CA GLY A 201 6.70 13.25 10.34
C GLY A 201 5.31 13.48 9.77
N MET A 202 4.34 12.61 10.09
CA MET A 202 2.99 12.70 9.56
C MET A 202 1.97 13.21 10.60
N PRO A 203 0.81 13.74 10.14
CA PRO A 203 -0.28 14.15 11.04
C PRO A 203 -0.75 13.03 11.96
N ALA A 204 -1.30 13.39 13.13
CA ALA A 204 -1.70 12.43 14.17
C ALA A 204 -2.69 11.36 13.68
N ILE A 205 -3.53 11.69 12.70
CA ILE A 205 -4.59 10.84 12.15
C ILE A 205 -4.06 9.68 11.28
N VAL A 206 -2.86 9.78 10.71
CA VAL A 206 -2.23 8.71 9.91
C VAL A 206 -1.00 8.10 10.59
N LYS A 207 -0.71 8.50 11.84
CA LYS A 207 0.46 7.98 12.57
C LYS A 207 0.43 6.50 12.92
N PRO A 208 -0.71 5.87 13.29
CA PRO A 208 -0.71 4.43 13.55
C PRO A 208 -0.31 3.68 12.29
N LEU A 209 0.73 2.86 12.39
CA LEU A 209 1.31 2.12 11.28
C LEU A 209 1.50 0.66 11.66
N VAL A 210 1.23 -0.24 10.72
CA VAL A 210 1.52 -1.66 10.81
C VAL A 210 2.33 -2.09 9.60
N TRP A 211 3.24 -3.05 9.78
CA TRP A 211 3.98 -3.66 8.68
C TRP A 211 4.32 -5.10 9.02
N GLY A 212 4.48 -5.91 8.00
CA GLY A 212 4.76 -7.33 8.17
C GLY A 212 4.46 -8.13 6.91
N SER A 213 4.21 -9.43 7.11
CA SER A 213 3.94 -10.37 6.04
C SER A 213 2.70 -11.22 6.34
N ALA A 214 2.03 -11.63 5.26
CA ALA A 214 0.92 -12.57 5.29
C ALA A 214 1.02 -13.53 4.09
N VAL A 215 0.41 -14.70 4.19
CA VAL A 215 0.37 -15.73 3.12
C VAL A 215 -1.08 -16.06 2.76
N ALA A 216 -1.28 -16.46 1.50
CA ALA A 216 -2.57 -16.92 0.99
C ALA A 216 -2.93 -18.31 1.53
#